data_5f7b57ebe12c36e1d9612ad8a3cc9d3b
#
_entry.id   5f7b57ebe12c36e1d9612ad8a3cc9d3b
#
_cell.length_a   1.000
_cell.length_b   1.000
_cell.length_c   1.000
_cell.angle_alpha   90.00
_cell.angle_beta   90.00
_cell.angle_gamma   90.00
#
_symmetry.space_group_name_H-M   'P 1'
#
loop_
_entity.id
_entity.type
_entity.pdbx_description
1 polymer ?
#
loop_
_entity_poly.entity_id
_entity_poly.type
_entity_poly.pdbx_seq_one_letter_code
_entity_poly.pdbx_strand_id
1 'polypeptide(L)'
;MTKKKIAFVVAIPGSAEAFLTNHFEVLTQEYDVTLIANFPKDYNASCFKEMKINFINAPIRREISVKKDLKALWKLYKIFKKEKFDSVHSVTPKAGLLTAWASWLAGIKVRIHVYTGQVWATRKGVTRIALKMLDKMIATLDNHILVDGEGQRQFLIKEGVVKEKNSQVLAHGS
;
A
#
# COMPACT_ATOMS: atom_id res chain seq x y z
N MET A 1 2.12 4.11 -27.65
CA MET A 1 1.44 4.68 -26.47
C MET A 1 2.37 4.53 -25.27
N THR A 2 2.56 5.56 -24.47
CA THR A 2 3.33 5.47 -23.22
C THR A 2 2.52 4.67 -22.19
N LYS A 3 3.15 3.65 -21.57
CA LYS A 3 2.51 2.88 -20.51
C LYS A 3 2.13 3.80 -19.33
N LYS A 4 1.00 3.55 -18.70
CA LYS A 4 0.63 4.22 -17.45
C LYS A 4 1.57 3.82 -16.33
N LYS A 5 1.93 4.77 -15.48
CA LYS A 5 2.84 4.57 -14.35
C LYS A 5 2.06 4.19 -13.10
N ILE A 6 2.38 3.04 -12.53
CA ILE A 6 1.77 2.60 -11.27
C ILE A 6 2.85 2.34 -10.21
N ALA A 7 2.60 2.77 -8.97
CA ALA A 7 3.50 2.54 -7.87
C ALA A 7 2.89 1.58 -6.85
N PHE A 8 3.71 0.66 -6.35
CA PHE A 8 3.40 -0.18 -5.20
C PHE A 8 4.29 0.21 -4.03
N VAL A 9 3.69 0.45 -2.89
CA VAL A 9 4.40 0.90 -1.69
C VAL A 9 4.24 -0.12 -0.57
N VAL A 10 5.36 -0.63 -0.09
CA VAL A 10 5.43 -1.56 1.04
C VAL A 10 6.48 -1.07 2.05
N ALA A 11 6.40 -1.53 3.29
CA ALA A 11 7.37 -1.15 4.30
C ALA A 11 8.75 -1.78 4.04
N ILE A 12 8.76 -3.06 3.64
CA ILE A 12 9.97 -3.83 3.33
C ILE A 12 9.77 -4.65 2.06
N PRO A 13 10.84 -4.93 1.29
CA PRO A 13 10.76 -5.68 0.03
C PRO A 13 10.11 -7.05 0.16
N GLY A 14 10.41 -7.81 1.23
CA GLY A 14 9.81 -9.12 1.48
C GLY A 14 8.27 -9.16 1.53
N SER A 15 7.63 -8.02 1.81
CA SER A 15 6.17 -7.93 1.68
C SER A 15 5.72 -7.93 0.23
N ALA A 16 6.49 -7.33 -0.68
CA ALA A 16 6.20 -7.37 -2.10
C ALA A 16 6.47 -8.76 -2.68
N GLU A 17 7.56 -9.39 -2.25
CA GLU A 17 7.90 -10.77 -2.65
C GLU A 17 6.80 -11.76 -2.25
N ALA A 18 6.24 -11.60 -1.05
CA ALA A 18 5.21 -12.49 -0.54
C ALA A 18 3.82 -12.27 -1.19
N PHE A 19 3.46 -11.03 -1.51
CA PHE A 19 2.07 -10.70 -1.87
C PHE A 19 1.91 -10.18 -3.31
N LEU A 20 2.98 -9.75 -3.98
CA LEU A 20 2.85 -9.01 -5.24
C LEU A 20 3.55 -9.64 -6.44
N THR A 21 4.32 -10.71 -6.27
CA THR A 21 5.09 -11.31 -7.37
C THR A 21 4.20 -11.69 -8.55
N ASN A 22 3.15 -12.46 -8.33
CA ASN A 22 2.22 -12.88 -9.38
C ASN A 22 1.49 -11.69 -10.03
N HIS A 23 1.21 -10.63 -9.24
CA HIS A 23 0.59 -9.42 -9.76
C HIS A 23 1.56 -8.67 -10.70
N PHE A 24 2.83 -8.61 -10.33
CA PHE A 24 3.83 -7.92 -11.14
C PHE A 24 4.10 -8.61 -12.48
N GLU A 25 4.06 -9.94 -12.55
CA GLU A 25 4.17 -10.69 -13.79
C GLU A 25 3.15 -10.24 -14.83
N VAL A 26 1.91 -10.02 -14.41
CA VAL A 26 0.84 -9.56 -15.30
C VAL A 26 0.94 -8.05 -15.56
N LEU A 27 1.10 -7.25 -14.49
CA LEU A 27 1.04 -5.80 -14.59
C LEU A 27 2.20 -5.19 -15.38
N THR A 28 3.40 -5.77 -15.33
CA THR A 28 4.55 -5.25 -16.08
C THR A 28 4.42 -5.41 -17.61
N GLN A 29 3.49 -6.23 -18.07
CA GLN A 29 3.19 -6.36 -19.49
C GLN A 29 2.53 -5.09 -20.04
N GLU A 30 1.66 -4.44 -19.26
CA GLU A 30 0.85 -3.30 -19.70
C GLU A 30 1.23 -1.96 -19.05
N TYR A 31 1.80 -2.01 -17.84
CA TYR A 31 2.11 -0.82 -17.03
C TYR A 31 3.61 -0.64 -16.80
N ASP A 32 3.99 0.60 -16.55
CA ASP A 32 5.31 0.96 -16.00
C ASP A 32 5.24 0.85 -14.47
N VAL A 33 5.72 -0.28 -13.93
CA VAL A 33 5.59 -0.64 -12.52
C VAL A 33 6.78 -0.14 -11.73
N THR A 34 6.51 0.53 -10.61
CA THR A 34 7.52 0.97 -9.65
C THR A 34 7.24 0.39 -8.26
N LEU A 35 8.20 -0.29 -7.68
CA LEU A 35 8.16 -0.73 -6.28
C LEU A 35 8.91 0.27 -5.40
N ILE A 36 8.21 0.78 -4.39
CA ILE A 36 8.76 1.72 -3.40
C ILE A 36 8.79 1.02 -2.04
N ALA A 37 9.97 0.87 -1.47
CA ALA A 37 10.16 0.22 -0.18
C ALA A 37 11.41 0.75 0.53
N ASN A 38 11.61 0.34 1.78
CA ASN A 38 12.88 0.54 2.48
C ASN A 38 13.82 -0.62 2.15
N PHE A 39 14.56 -0.47 1.05
CA PHE A 39 15.50 -1.49 0.59
C PHE A 39 16.77 -1.50 1.43
N PRO A 40 17.24 -2.68 1.90
CA PRO A 40 18.60 -2.85 2.42
C PRO A 40 19.64 -2.49 1.36
N LYS A 41 20.86 -2.13 1.80
CA LYS A 41 21.95 -1.76 0.87
C LYS A 41 22.36 -2.89 -0.07
N ASP A 42 22.24 -4.12 0.40
CA ASP A 42 22.58 -5.38 -0.26
C ASP A 42 21.35 -6.11 -0.80
N TYR A 43 20.23 -5.40 -0.99
CA TYR A 43 19.02 -5.99 -1.50
C TYR A 43 19.20 -6.63 -2.87
N ASN A 44 18.92 -7.92 -2.93
CA ASN A 44 18.95 -8.68 -4.17
C ASN A 44 17.51 -8.88 -4.67
N ALA A 45 17.18 -8.24 -5.79
CA ALA A 45 15.85 -8.33 -6.42
C ALA A 45 15.67 -9.61 -7.26
N SER A 46 16.25 -10.75 -6.84
CA SER A 46 16.24 -12.00 -7.62
C SER A 46 14.83 -12.47 -7.99
N CYS A 47 13.85 -12.27 -7.11
CA CYS A 47 12.43 -12.61 -7.36
C CYS A 47 11.81 -11.79 -8.52
N PHE A 48 12.40 -10.66 -8.87
CA PHE A 48 11.87 -9.73 -9.87
C PHE A 48 12.78 -9.58 -11.10
N LYS A 49 13.82 -10.45 -11.23
CA LYS A 49 14.87 -10.32 -12.28
C LYS A 49 14.31 -10.31 -13.70
N GLU A 50 13.28 -11.08 -13.95
CA GLU A 50 12.68 -11.20 -15.28
C GLU A 50 11.59 -10.15 -15.54
N MET A 51 11.25 -9.36 -14.52
CA MET A 51 10.21 -8.35 -14.58
C MET A 51 10.83 -6.96 -14.75
N LYS A 52 10.23 -6.14 -15.61
CA LYS A 52 10.64 -4.74 -15.79
C LYS A 52 10.03 -3.86 -14.67
N ILE A 53 10.63 -3.90 -13.49
CA ILE A 53 10.20 -3.13 -12.33
C ILE A 53 11.24 -2.06 -12.00
N ASN A 54 10.78 -0.84 -11.77
CA ASN A 54 11.60 0.23 -11.22
C ASN A 54 11.62 0.16 -9.69
N PHE A 55 12.76 0.45 -9.07
CA PHE A 55 12.89 0.43 -7.62
C PHE A 55 13.23 1.82 -7.09
N ILE A 56 12.44 2.30 -6.12
CA ILE A 56 12.69 3.57 -5.45
C ILE A 56 12.80 3.35 -3.94
N ASN A 57 13.90 3.80 -3.34
CA ASN A 57 14.10 3.67 -1.90
C ASN A 57 13.37 4.78 -1.14
N ALA A 58 12.54 4.38 -0.16
CA ALA A 58 11.88 5.27 0.78
C ALA A 58 12.04 4.73 2.22
N PRO A 59 12.34 5.59 3.21
CA PRO A 59 12.70 5.16 4.56
C PRO A 59 11.48 4.78 5.41
N ILE A 60 10.63 3.90 4.88
CA ILE A 60 9.44 3.39 5.55
C ILE A 60 9.88 2.31 6.54
N ARG A 61 9.67 2.53 7.84
CA ARG A 61 10.04 1.59 8.89
C ARG A 61 8.80 0.96 9.50
N ARG A 62 8.90 -0.29 9.98
CA ARG A 62 7.80 -0.95 10.71
C ARG A 62 7.55 -0.34 12.08
N GLU A 63 8.59 0.13 12.73
CA GLU A 63 8.52 0.77 14.04
C GLU A 63 7.79 2.11 13.98
N ILE A 64 6.99 2.41 15.00
CA ILE A 64 6.29 3.70 15.12
C ILE A 64 7.28 4.75 15.63
N SER A 65 7.49 5.81 14.84
CA SER A 65 8.31 6.94 15.21
C SER A 65 7.86 8.19 14.46
N VAL A 66 7.22 9.10 15.15
CA VAL A 66 6.63 10.31 14.54
C VAL A 66 7.61 11.07 13.65
N LYS A 67 8.83 11.32 14.16
CA LYS A 67 9.87 12.04 13.38
C LYS A 67 10.29 11.30 12.14
N LYS A 68 10.50 9.97 12.23
CA LYS A 68 10.90 9.13 11.08
C LYS A 68 9.74 8.96 10.10
N ASP A 69 8.52 8.90 10.61
CA ASP A 69 7.31 8.75 9.80
C ASP A 69 6.99 10.02 9.02
N LEU A 70 7.16 11.20 9.60
CA LEU A 70 7.06 12.47 8.90
C LEU A 70 8.13 12.61 7.81
N LYS A 71 9.36 12.15 8.07
CA LYS A 71 10.42 12.12 7.05
C LYS A 71 10.08 11.18 5.89
N ALA A 72 9.53 10.00 6.19
CA ALA A 72 9.10 9.04 5.18
C ALA A 72 7.91 9.58 4.35
N LEU A 73 6.90 10.16 5.00
CA LEU A 73 5.78 10.83 4.37
C LEU A 73 6.23 11.92 3.38
N TRP A 74 7.12 12.80 3.84
CA TRP A 74 7.66 13.87 3.00
C TRP A 74 8.47 13.34 1.82
N LYS A 75 9.23 12.27 2.02
CA LYS A 75 9.97 11.60 0.95
C LYS A 75 9.01 10.99 -0.08
N LEU A 76 7.97 10.27 0.35
CA LEU A 76 6.93 9.73 -0.53
C LEU A 76 6.21 10.83 -1.31
N TYR A 77 5.81 11.91 -0.64
CA TYR A 77 5.19 13.06 -1.31
C TYR A 77 6.08 13.61 -2.44
N LYS A 78 7.38 13.81 -2.18
CA LYS A 78 8.32 14.27 -3.20
C LYS A 78 8.46 13.29 -4.37
N ILE A 79 8.52 11.99 -4.09
CA ILE A 79 8.55 10.94 -5.10
C ILE A 79 7.29 11.02 -5.97
N PHE A 80 6.12 11.08 -5.36
CA PHE A 80 4.84 11.10 -6.07
C PHE A 80 4.69 12.36 -6.96
N LYS A 81 5.11 13.51 -6.46
CA LYS A 81 5.12 14.76 -7.24
C LYS A 81 6.07 14.71 -8.43
N LYS A 82 7.26 14.07 -8.26
CA LYS A 82 8.27 13.97 -9.31
C LYS A 82 7.87 12.97 -10.38
N GLU A 83 7.50 11.76 -9.96
CA GLU A 83 7.23 10.62 -10.87
C GLU A 83 5.87 10.70 -11.57
N LYS A 84 4.90 11.41 -10.98
CA LYS A 84 3.54 11.62 -11.53
C LYS A 84 2.82 10.31 -11.85
N PHE A 85 2.74 9.41 -10.88
CA PHE A 85 2.04 8.14 -11.04
C PHE A 85 0.56 8.33 -11.35
N ASP A 86 0.02 7.49 -12.24
CA ASP A 86 -1.42 7.42 -12.55
C ASP A 86 -2.19 6.78 -11.40
N SER A 87 -1.59 5.77 -10.75
CA SER A 87 -2.14 5.15 -9.55
C SER A 87 -1.04 4.75 -8.55
N VAL A 88 -1.44 4.70 -7.28
CA VAL A 88 -0.58 4.24 -6.18
C VAL A 88 -1.32 3.17 -5.39
N HIS A 89 -0.63 2.06 -5.19
CA HIS A 89 -1.10 0.93 -4.40
C HIS A 89 -0.26 0.81 -3.13
N SER A 90 -0.90 0.58 -2.01
CA SER A 90 -0.20 0.32 -0.75
C SER A 90 -0.63 -1.02 -0.16
N VAL A 91 0.33 -1.72 0.42
CA VAL A 91 0.12 -2.95 1.17
C VAL A 91 0.77 -2.78 2.53
N THR A 92 0.23 -3.37 3.57
CA THR A 92 0.65 -3.26 4.97
C THR A 92 0.19 -1.95 5.64
N PRO A 93 -0.24 -2.02 6.92
CA PRO A 93 -0.92 -0.88 7.57
C PRO A 93 -0.09 0.40 7.62
N LYS A 94 1.21 0.30 7.94
CA LYS A 94 2.05 1.48 8.05
C LYS A 94 2.41 2.12 6.72
N ALA A 95 2.74 1.30 5.72
CA ALA A 95 2.94 1.81 4.37
C ALA A 95 1.63 2.40 3.83
N GLY A 96 0.49 1.76 4.12
CA GLY A 96 -0.84 2.27 3.79
C GLY A 96 -1.08 3.68 4.30
N LEU A 97 -0.87 3.91 5.61
CA LEU A 97 -1.10 5.22 6.22
C LEU A 97 -0.24 6.32 5.59
N LEU A 98 1.06 6.07 5.46
CA LEU A 98 1.99 7.05 4.88
C LEU A 98 1.70 7.31 3.39
N THR A 99 1.37 6.25 2.65
CA THR A 99 1.04 6.34 1.22
C THR A 99 -0.28 7.08 1.00
N ALA A 100 -1.31 6.77 1.77
CA ALA A 100 -2.62 7.42 1.68
C ALA A 100 -2.49 8.95 1.84
N TRP A 101 -1.78 9.40 2.88
CA TRP A 101 -1.52 10.81 3.09
C TRP A 101 -0.65 11.44 2.00
N ALA A 102 0.47 10.79 1.65
CA ALA A 102 1.39 11.34 0.65
C ALA A 102 0.76 11.43 -0.73
N SER A 103 0.00 10.42 -1.15
CA SER A 103 -0.66 10.38 -2.46
C SER A 103 -1.84 11.35 -2.54
N TRP A 104 -2.60 11.49 -1.45
CA TRP A 104 -3.67 12.49 -1.36
C TRP A 104 -3.11 13.91 -1.48
N LEU A 105 -2.07 14.25 -0.72
CA LEU A 105 -1.39 15.54 -0.79
C LEU A 105 -0.75 15.79 -2.16
N ALA A 106 -0.25 14.75 -2.81
CA ALA A 106 0.33 14.85 -4.15
C ALA A 106 -0.72 15.00 -5.26
N GLY A 107 -2.01 14.77 -4.96
CA GLY A 107 -3.11 14.87 -5.92
C GLY A 107 -3.23 13.66 -6.85
N ILE A 108 -2.74 12.48 -6.44
CA ILE A 108 -2.90 11.24 -7.22
C ILE A 108 -4.37 10.83 -7.20
N LYS A 109 -4.93 10.59 -8.39
CA LYS A 109 -6.37 10.34 -8.53
C LYS A 109 -6.78 8.94 -8.12
N VAL A 110 -5.98 7.93 -8.44
CA VAL A 110 -6.26 6.52 -8.13
C VAL A 110 -5.36 6.06 -7.00
N ARG A 111 -5.95 5.84 -5.83
CA ARG A 111 -5.28 5.43 -4.61
C ARG A 111 -5.93 4.16 -4.09
N ILE A 112 -5.14 3.11 -3.98
CA ILE A 112 -5.60 1.76 -3.67
C ILE A 112 -4.86 1.26 -2.43
N HIS A 113 -5.59 0.72 -1.47
CA HIS A 113 -5.01 0.01 -0.34
C HIS A 113 -5.47 -1.44 -0.31
N VAL A 114 -4.54 -2.35 -0.07
CA VAL A 114 -4.80 -3.79 0.08
C VAL A 114 -4.70 -4.14 1.56
N TYR A 115 -5.80 -4.57 2.15
CA TYR A 115 -5.83 -5.11 3.50
C TYR A 115 -5.49 -6.61 3.51
N THR A 116 -4.37 -6.97 4.12
CA THR A 116 -3.92 -8.36 4.31
C THR A 116 -4.19 -8.90 5.71
N GLY A 117 -5.03 -8.22 6.48
CA GLY A 117 -5.40 -8.57 7.85
C GLY A 117 -5.51 -7.33 8.74
N GLN A 118 -6.24 -7.47 9.87
CA GLN A 118 -6.46 -6.38 10.82
C GLN A 118 -5.83 -6.71 12.17
N VAL A 119 -4.70 -6.09 12.47
CA VAL A 119 -3.98 -6.27 13.74
C VAL A 119 -4.86 -5.91 14.95
N TRP A 120 -5.77 -4.98 14.80
CA TRP A 120 -6.67 -4.55 15.87
C TRP A 120 -7.82 -5.51 16.16
N ALA A 121 -8.13 -6.46 15.27
CA ALA A 121 -9.24 -7.39 15.45
C ALA A 121 -9.11 -8.21 16.75
N THR A 122 -7.88 -8.59 17.10
CA THR A 122 -7.55 -9.35 18.31
C THR A 122 -7.17 -8.48 19.52
N ARG A 123 -7.11 -7.15 19.36
CA ARG A 123 -6.76 -6.22 20.43
C ARG A 123 -8.00 -5.74 21.20
N LYS A 124 -7.79 -5.21 22.41
CA LYS A 124 -8.85 -4.68 23.27
C LYS A 124 -8.52 -3.24 23.70
N GLY A 125 -9.51 -2.54 24.22
CA GLY A 125 -9.35 -1.20 24.81
C GLY A 125 -8.86 -0.15 23.82
N VAL A 126 -8.09 0.81 24.33
CA VAL A 126 -7.62 1.99 23.58
C VAL A 126 -6.76 1.62 22.36
N THR A 127 -5.95 0.56 22.48
CA THR A 127 -5.10 0.09 21.37
C THR A 127 -5.94 -0.36 20.17
N ARG A 128 -7.04 -1.09 20.43
CA ARG A 128 -7.97 -1.48 19.35
C ARG A 128 -8.56 -0.27 18.65
N ILE A 129 -9.03 0.70 19.44
CA ILE A 129 -9.65 1.92 18.91
C ILE A 129 -8.64 2.70 18.06
N ALA A 130 -7.44 2.92 18.58
CA ALA A 130 -6.41 3.68 17.88
C ALA A 130 -6.02 3.03 16.53
N LEU A 131 -5.72 1.73 16.52
CA LEU A 131 -5.36 1.02 15.29
C LEU A 131 -6.52 0.96 14.28
N LYS A 132 -7.76 0.75 14.76
CA LYS A 132 -8.95 0.78 13.91
C LYS A 132 -9.16 2.16 13.29
N MET A 133 -8.90 3.24 14.03
CA MET A 133 -8.99 4.60 13.49
C MET A 133 -7.93 4.86 12.42
N LEU A 134 -6.72 4.31 12.53
CA LEU A 134 -5.71 4.41 11.48
C LEU A 134 -6.17 3.70 10.20
N ASP A 135 -6.73 2.49 10.30
CA ASP A 135 -7.28 1.78 9.14
C ASP A 135 -8.46 2.55 8.51
N LYS A 136 -9.34 3.12 9.34
CA LYS A 136 -10.43 3.96 8.84
C LYS A 136 -9.92 5.21 8.13
N MET A 137 -8.83 5.80 8.59
CA MET A 137 -8.19 6.95 7.96
C MET A 137 -7.63 6.56 6.58
N ILE A 138 -6.95 5.42 6.47
CA ILE A 138 -6.49 4.87 5.18
C ILE A 138 -7.68 4.72 4.23
N ALA A 139 -8.74 4.03 4.67
CA ALA A 139 -9.94 3.79 3.86
C ALA A 139 -10.72 5.06 3.48
N THR A 140 -10.49 6.18 4.19
CA THR A 140 -11.11 7.48 3.87
C THR A 140 -10.29 8.24 2.84
N LEU A 141 -8.97 8.16 2.91
CA LEU A 141 -8.05 8.84 1.98
C LEU A 141 -7.91 8.09 0.66
N ASP A 142 -7.93 6.77 0.69
CA ASP A 142 -7.88 5.93 -0.50
C ASP A 142 -9.29 5.78 -1.10
N ASN A 143 -9.36 5.71 -2.42
CA ASN A 143 -10.67 5.60 -3.10
C ASN A 143 -11.03 4.16 -3.50
N HIS A 144 -10.08 3.26 -3.46
CA HIS A 144 -10.31 1.82 -3.68
C HIS A 144 -9.66 1.00 -2.58
N ILE A 145 -10.43 0.11 -1.99
CA ILE A 145 -9.96 -0.81 -0.95
C ILE A 145 -10.10 -2.24 -1.48
N LEU A 146 -9.02 -2.97 -1.43
CA LEU A 146 -8.99 -4.39 -1.76
C LEU A 146 -8.79 -5.21 -0.49
N VAL A 147 -9.44 -6.35 -0.43
CA VAL A 147 -9.38 -7.29 0.70
C VAL A 147 -9.20 -8.73 0.19
N ASP A 148 -8.64 -9.60 1.02
CA ASP A 148 -8.33 -10.98 0.64
C ASP A 148 -9.58 -11.86 0.47
N GLY A 149 -10.70 -11.51 1.12
CA GLY A 149 -11.91 -12.32 1.03
C GLY A 149 -13.17 -11.63 1.53
N GLU A 150 -14.33 -12.17 1.16
CA GLU A 150 -15.63 -11.58 1.50
C GLU A 150 -15.88 -11.53 3.02
N GLY A 151 -15.43 -12.53 3.77
CA GLY A 151 -15.53 -12.50 5.24
C GLY A 151 -14.80 -11.31 5.87
N GLN A 152 -13.60 -11.00 5.39
CA GLN A 152 -12.85 -9.83 5.81
C GLN A 152 -13.56 -8.52 5.39
N ARG A 153 -14.09 -8.48 4.17
CA ARG A 153 -14.83 -7.33 3.66
C ARG A 153 -16.04 -7.02 4.55
N GLN A 154 -16.87 -8.01 4.82
CA GLN A 154 -18.06 -7.86 5.67
C GLN A 154 -17.69 -7.46 7.11
N PHE A 155 -16.62 -8.01 7.64
CA PHE A 155 -16.10 -7.60 8.95
C PHE A 155 -15.71 -6.11 8.97
N LEU A 156 -14.96 -5.64 7.97
CA LEU A 156 -14.55 -4.23 7.88
C LEU A 156 -15.74 -3.27 7.67
N ILE A 157 -16.74 -3.67 6.90
CA ILE A 157 -18.00 -2.91 6.71
C ILE A 157 -18.75 -2.82 8.04
N LYS A 158 -18.96 -3.96 8.72
CA LYS A 158 -19.65 -4.03 10.03
C LYS A 158 -18.94 -3.18 11.08
N GLU A 159 -17.62 -3.19 11.10
CA GLU A 159 -16.81 -2.35 11.99
C GLU A 159 -16.76 -0.88 11.56
N GLY A 160 -17.34 -0.50 10.44
CA GLY A 160 -17.38 0.89 9.95
C GLY A 160 -16.03 1.44 9.52
N VAL A 161 -15.11 0.57 9.11
CA VAL A 161 -13.79 0.93 8.60
C VAL A 161 -13.85 1.26 7.11
N VAL A 162 -14.52 0.43 6.32
CA VAL A 162 -14.70 0.61 4.88
C VAL A 162 -16.19 0.75 4.53
N LYS A 163 -16.45 1.28 3.34
CA LYS A 163 -17.81 1.35 2.77
C LYS A 163 -17.94 0.28 1.69
N GLU A 164 -19.12 -0.26 1.53
CA GLU A 164 -19.41 -1.26 0.50
C GLU A 164 -19.02 -0.79 -0.90
N LYS A 165 -19.35 0.45 -1.22
CA LYS A 165 -19.10 1.05 -2.54
C LYS A 165 -17.65 1.24 -2.94
N ASN A 166 -16.70 1.24 -2.00
CA ASN A 166 -15.28 1.45 -2.26
C ASN A 166 -14.41 0.25 -1.86
N SER A 167 -15.02 -0.87 -1.50
CA SER A 167 -14.32 -2.09 -1.11
C SER A 167 -14.67 -3.24 -2.05
N GLN A 168 -13.66 -4.00 -2.46
CA GLN A 168 -13.77 -5.15 -3.34
C GLN A 168 -12.88 -6.28 -2.85
N VAL A 169 -13.28 -7.50 -3.12
CA VAL A 169 -12.46 -8.68 -2.87
C VAL A 169 -11.46 -8.79 -4.01
N LEU A 170 -10.18 -8.99 -3.71
CA LEU A 170 -9.19 -9.43 -4.68
C LEU A 170 -9.69 -10.75 -5.28
N ALA A 171 -9.85 -10.79 -6.61
CA ALA A 171 -10.40 -11.95 -7.29
C ALA A 171 -9.70 -13.23 -6.86
N HIS A 172 -10.51 -14.10 -6.25
CA HIS A 172 -10.26 -15.50 -5.96
C HIS A 172 -8.82 -15.99 -5.81
N GLY A 173 -8.42 -16.10 -4.57
CA GLY A 173 -7.50 -17.12 -4.11
C GLY A 173 -6.06 -16.91 -4.55
N SER A 174 -5.35 -16.33 -3.66
CA SER A 174 -3.98 -16.77 -3.44
C SER A 174 -4.00 -18.20 -2.95
#